data_44b22d8c0109ce922ee5a20c0dff4863
#
_entry.id   44b22d8c0109ce922ee5a20c0dff4863
#
_cell.length_a   1.000
_cell.length_b   1.000
_cell.length_c   1.000
_cell.angle_alpha   90.00
_cell.angle_beta   90.00
_cell.angle_gamma   90.00
#
_symmetry.space_group_name_H-M   'P 1'
#
loop_
_entity.id
_entity.type
_entity.pdbx_description
1 polymer ?
#
loop_
_entity_poly.entity_id
_entity_poly.type
_entity_poly.pdbx_seq_one_letter_code
_entity_poly.pdbx_strand_id
1 'polypeptide(L)'
;MIAKKRPTKPKARRETTRTGRKGTLGDVPQFFRLCVEVGNLDAAVEFYGKLLEVQGRGQAGSRCYFQCGPVTLSVLDVSSARRPHPAAKALYFTVKNLDAAFERAKALGCLSREEVHDAPGGGIVVRPWGERSFYAEDPWKNPLCFVEDGTVYMG
;
A
#
# COMPACT_ATOMS: atom_id res chain seq x y z
N MET A 1 -37.41 -29.44 -64.63
CA MET A 1 -36.95 -28.32 -63.74
C MET A 1 -36.73 -28.86 -62.33
N ILE A 2 -35.50 -28.99 -61.95
CA ILE A 2 -35.11 -29.59 -60.65
C ILE A 2 -34.74 -28.44 -59.69
N ALA A 3 -35.53 -28.27 -58.61
CA ALA A 3 -35.30 -27.24 -57.62
C ALA A 3 -34.14 -27.64 -56.64
N LYS A 4 -33.06 -26.87 -56.63
CA LYS A 4 -31.94 -27.05 -55.69
C LYS A 4 -32.31 -26.54 -54.30
N LYS A 5 -32.37 -27.46 -53.30
CA LYS A 5 -32.46 -27.14 -51.88
C LYS A 5 -31.14 -26.51 -51.43
N ARG A 6 -31.22 -25.33 -50.80
CA ARG A 6 -30.11 -24.68 -50.09
C ARG A 6 -29.82 -25.40 -48.76
N PRO A 7 -28.56 -25.63 -48.39
CA PRO A 7 -28.22 -26.18 -47.08
C PRO A 7 -28.40 -25.13 -45.99
N THR A 8 -29.11 -25.49 -44.93
CA THR A 8 -29.27 -24.72 -43.70
C THR A 8 -27.99 -24.84 -42.87
N LYS A 9 -27.39 -23.68 -42.46
CA LYS A 9 -26.26 -23.61 -41.53
C LYS A 9 -26.70 -24.09 -40.14
N PRO A 10 -25.87 -24.87 -39.41
CA PRO A 10 -26.15 -25.23 -38.03
C PRO A 10 -25.99 -24.00 -37.12
N LYS A 11 -26.99 -23.79 -36.27
CA LYS A 11 -26.93 -22.78 -35.17
C LYS A 11 -25.86 -23.19 -34.16
N ALA A 12 -24.86 -22.33 -33.97
CA ALA A 12 -23.87 -22.45 -32.90
C ALA A 12 -24.58 -22.42 -31.55
N ARG A 13 -24.43 -23.50 -30.80
CA ARG A 13 -24.88 -23.65 -29.41
C ARG A 13 -24.01 -22.75 -28.56
N ARG A 14 -24.56 -21.65 -28.05
CA ARG A 14 -23.90 -20.82 -27.03
C ARG A 14 -23.74 -21.66 -25.77
N GLU A 15 -22.53 -22.06 -25.52
CA GLU A 15 -22.10 -22.62 -24.24
C GLU A 15 -22.08 -21.49 -23.21
N THR A 16 -23.12 -21.42 -22.38
CA THR A 16 -23.12 -20.56 -21.20
C THR A 16 -22.25 -21.22 -20.16
N THR A 17 -20.98 -20.79 -20.10
CA THR A 17 -20.12 -21.04 -18.95
C THR A 17 -20.74 -20.37 -17.72
N ARG A 18 -21.45 -21.16 -16.91
CA ARG A 18 -21.80 -20.80 -15.53
C ARG A 18 -20.49 -20.72 -14.74
N THR A 19 -19.91 -19.54 -14.68
CA THR A 19 -18.93 -19.20 -13.65
C THR A 19 -19.62 -19.37 -12.31
N GLY A 20 -19.27 -20.46 -11.62
CA GLY A 20 -19.73 -20.73 -10.27
C GLY A 20 -19.38 -19.54 -9.39
N ARG A 21 -20.40 -18.83 -8.94
CA ARG A 21 -20.32 -17.88 -7.83
C ARG A 21 -19.83 -18.68 -6.62
N LYS A 22 -18.54 -18.61 -6.31
CA LYS A 22 -18.05 -19.00 -5.00
C LYS A 22 -18.81 -18.15 -4.01
N GLY A 23 -19.46 -18.81 -3.04
CA GLY A 23 -20.25 -18.16 -2.02
C GLY A 23 -19.49 -16.98 -1.42
N THR A 24 -20.05 -15.81 -1.50
CA THR A 24 -19.59 -14.62 -0.85
C THR A 24 -19.58 -14.89 0.66
N LEU A 25 -18.40 -15.04 1.25
CA LEU A 25 -18.20 -14.62 2.64
C LEU A 25 -18.87 -13.25 2.73
N GLY A 26 -19.90 -13.13 3.60
CA GLY A 26 -20.81 -11.99 3.62
C GLY A 26 -20.09 -10.66 3.42
N ASP A 27 -20.83 -9.67 3.02
CA ASP A 27 -20.39 -8.34 2.54
C ASP A 27 -19.49 -7.61 3.57
N VAL A 28 -18.27 -8.15 3.77
CA VAL A 28 -17.27 -7.60 4.68
C VAL A 28 -16.65 -6.39 4.01
N PRO A 29 -16.76 -5.19 4.58
CA PRO A 29 -16.09 -4.01 4.05
C PRO A 29 -14.59 -4.24 3.90
N GLN A 30 -14.04 -3.84 2.75
CA GLN A 30 -12.60 -3.95 2.49
C GLN A 30 -11.94 -2.61 2.69
N PHE A 31 -10.87 -2.59 3.50
CA PHE A 31 -10.02 -1.43 3.64
C PHE A 31 -9.16 -1.29 2.38
N PHE A 32 -9.38 -0.25 1.57
CA PHE A 32 -8.71 -0.09 0.26
C PHE A 32 -7.81 1.14 0.16
N ARG A 33 -7.98 2.13 1.06
CA ARG A 33 -7.20 3.36 0.98
C ARG A 33 -6.95 3.96 2.37
N LEU A 34 -5.72 4.42 2.57
CA LEU A 34 -5.32 5.27 3.68
C LEU A 34 -4.81 6.60 3.12
N CYS A 35 -5.09 7.70 3.79
CA CYS A 35 -4.62 9.02 3.40
C CYS A 35 -3.70 9.59 4.49
N VAL A 36 -2.56 10.14 4.05
CA VAL A 36 -1.67 10.95 4.89
C VAL A 36 -1.54 12.36 4.33
N GLU A 37 -1.34 13.31 5.21
CA GLU A 37 -1.14 14.72 4.82
C GLU A 37 0.34 15.03 4.71
N VAL A 38 0.67 15.81 3.68
CA VAL A 38 2.03 16.28 3.39
C VAL A 38 2.01 17.78 3.09
N GLY A 39 3.16 18.43 3.16
CA GLY A 39 3.29 19.86 2.91
C GLY A 39 3.93 20.21 1.57
N ASN A 40 4.25 19.20 0.74
CA ASN A 40 4.79 19.38 -0.60
C ASN A 40 4.62 18.06 -1.37
N LEU A 41 3.83 18.09 -2.43
CA LEU A 41 3.49 16.87 -3.17
C LEU A 41 4.71 16.27 -3.88
N ASP A 42 5.54 17.09 -4.54
CA ASP A 42 6.69 16.61 -5.30
C ASP A 42 7.72 15.94 -4.38
N ALA A 43 8.00 16.58 -3.25
CA ALA A 43 8.88 16.00 -2.22
C ALA A 43 8.31 14.70 -1.63
N ALA A 44 6.99 14.61 -1.47
CA ALA A 44 6.34 13.40 -1.00
C ALA A 44 6.40 12.27 -2.03
N VAL A 45 6.20 12.59 -3.30
CA VAL A 45 6.31 11.60 -4.41
C VAL A 45 7.71 11.04 -4.47
N GLU A 46 8.73 11.88 -4.38
CA GLU A 46 10.13 11.45 -4.36
C GLU A 46 10.44 10.58 -3.12
N PHE A 47 10.04 11.05 -1.94
CA PHE A 47 10.28 10.36 -0.67
C PHE A 47 9.63 8.97 -0.63
N TYR A 48 8.32 8.90 -0.85
CA TYR A 48 7.59 7.63 -0.81
C TYR A 48 7.96 6.70 -1.96
N GLY A 49 8.24 7.25 -3.15
CA GLY A 49 8.73 6.47 -4.27
C GLY A 49 10.03 5.74 -3.99
N LYS A 50 10.99 6.43 -3.34
CA LYS A 50 12.28 5.84 -2.94
C LYS A 50 12.14 4.87 -1.76
N LEU A 51 11.36 5.25 -0.74
CA LEU A 51 11.23 4.45 0.48
C LEU A 51 10.50 3.13 0.22
N LEU A 52 9.38 3.18 -0.52
CA LEU A 52 8.52 2.02 -0.78
C LEU A 52 8.91 1.24 -2.04
N GLU A 53 9.78 1.79 -2.89
CA GLU A 53 10.10 1.26 -4.23
C GLU A 53 8.85 1.05 -5.10
N VAL A 54 7.88 1.93 -4.96
CA VAL A 54 6.62 1.94 -5.71
C VAL A 54 6.49 3.24 -6.45
N GLN A 55 6.20 3.18 -7.74
CA GLN A 55 5.93 4.39 -8.52
C GLN A 55 4.59 5.01 -8.10
N GLY A 56 4.64 6.28 -7.70
CA GLY A 56 3.45 7.06 -7.42
C GLY A 56 2.66 7.37 -8.70
N ARG A 57 1.35 7.31 -8.61
CA ARG A 57 0.43 7.72 -9.68
C ARG A 57 -0.21 9.05 -9.28
N GLY A 58 0.19 10.11 -9.98
CA GLY A 58 -0.36 11.45 -9.79
C GLY A 58 -1.80 11.53 -10.29
N GLN A 59 -2.60 12.37 -9.62
CA GLN A 59 -3.89 12.82 -10.10
C GLN A 59 -3.81 14.34 -10.26
N ALA A 60 -4.62 14.90 -11.13
CA ALA A 60 -4.74 16.38 -11.22
C ALA A 60 -5.12 16.94 -9.84
N GLY A 61 -4.32 17.87 -9.34
CA GLY A 61 -4.48 18.46 -8.02
C GLY A 61 -3.38 18.09 -7.03
N SER A 62 -3.73 17.95 -5.76
CA SER A 62 -2.81 17.84 -4.63
C SER A 62 -2.57 16.41 -4.13
N ARG A 63 -2.74 15.38 -4.98
CA ARG A 63 -2.69 13.98 -4.56
C ARG A 63 -1.79 13.11 -5.43
N CYS A 64 -1.15 12.16 -4.78
CA CYS A 64 -0.49 11.02 -5.43
C CYS A 64 -0.86 9.72 -4.70
N TYR A 65 -0.87 8.62 -5.44
CA TYR A 65 -1.30 7.32 -4.95
C TYR A 65 -0.21 6.28 -5.14
N PHE A 66 0.12 5.54 -4.08
CA PHE A 66 1.06 4.44 -4.09
C PHE A 66 0.31 3.14 -3.80
N GLN A 67 0.42 2.17 -4.70
CA GLN A 67 -0.24 0.88 -4.53
C GLN A 67 0.61 -0.02 -3.62
N CYS A 68 0.16 -0.25 -2.40
CA CYS A 68 0.83 -1.08 -1.40
C CYS A 68 0.03 -2.37 -1.19
N GLY A 69 0.25 -3.37 -2.03
CA GLY A 69 -0.56 -4.59 -2.01
C GLY A 69 -2.05 -4.27 -2.28
N PRO A 70 -2.99 -4.76 -1.44
CA PRO A 70 -4.42 -4.49 -1.60
C PRO A 70 -4.83 -3.07 -1.16
N VAL A 71 -3.98 -2.36 -0.42
CA VAL A 71 -4.27 -1.03 0.10
C VAL A 71 -3.51 0.03 -0.69
N THR A 72 -4.17 1.13 -1.00
CA THR A 72 -3.56 2.30 -1.64
C THR A 72 -3.20 3.35 -0.59
N LEU A 73 -1.94 3.73 -0.50
CA LEU A 73 -1.52 4.93 0.24
C LEU A 73 -1.78 6.16 -0.63
N SER A 74 -2.60 7.09 -0.16
CA SER A 74 -2.83 8.39 -0.77
C SER A 74 -2.07 9.45 0.00
N VAL A 75 -1.15 10.16 -0.64
CA VAL A 75 -0.54 11.36 -0.08
C VAL A 75 -1.30 12.59 -0.57
N LEU A 76 -1.68 13.45 0.35
CA LEU A 76 -2.47 14.66 0.11
C LEU A 76 -1.67 15.88 0.54
N ASP A 77 -1.31 16.72 -0.41
CA ASP A 77 -0.72 18.02 -0.11
C ASP A 77 -1.80 19.02 0.36
N VAL A 78 -1.65 19.48 1.59
CA VAL A 78 -2.56 20.45 2.23
C VAL A 78 -1.94 21.83 2.39
N SER A 79 -0.73 22.04 1.86
CA SER A 79 0.07 23.26 2.07
C SER A 79 -0.63 24.56 1.62
N SER A 80 -1.52 24.47 0.63
CA SER A 80 -2.31 25.62 0.16
C SER A 80 -3.34 26.10 1.18
N ALA A 81 -3.73 25.29 2.14
CA ALA A 81 -4.77 25.59 3.11
C ALA A 81 -4.26 25.64 4.55
N ARG A 82 -3.33 24.78 4.91
CA ARG A 82 -2.82 24.66 6.29
C ARG A 82 -1.55 23.82 6.38
N ARG A 83 -0.99 23.71 7.58
CA ARG A 83 0.07 22.75 7.86
C ARG A 83 -0.49 21.31 7.90
N PRO A 84 0.29 20.30 7.44
CA PRO A 84 -0.10 18.90 7.57
C PRO A 84 -0.32 18.50 9.02
N HIS A 85 -1.32 17.65 9.26
CA HIS A 85 -1.46 16.95 10.52
C HIS A 85 -0.85 15.55 10.37
N PRO A 86 0.14 15.19 11.19
CA PRO A 86 0.69 13.84 11.18
C PRO A 86 -0.37 12.78 11.48
N ALA A 87 -0.19 11.58 10.91
CA ALA A 87 -1.00 10.45 11.30
C ALA A 87 -0.84 10.16 12.80
N ALA A 88 -1.94 9.88 13.50
CA ALA A 88 -1.94 9.68 14.94
C ALA A 88 -1.18 8.42 15.39
N LYS A 89 -1.02 7.45 14.52
CA LYS A 89 -0.33 6.18 14.74
C LYS A 89 0.44 5.76 13.50
N ALA A 90 1.45 4.91 13.70
CA ALA A 90 2.25 4.38 12.61
C ALA A 90 1.42 3.61 11.58
N LEU A 91 1.80 3.79 10.32
CA LEU A 91 1.35 2.98 9.21
C LEU A 91 2.27 1.76 9.11
N TYR A 92 1.68 0.58 9.13
CA TYR A 92 2.43 -0.66 9.11
C TYR A 92 2.52 -1.23 7.70
N PHE A 93 3.76 -1.49 7.26
CA PHE A 93 4.09 -2.10 5.99
C PHE A 93 4.80 -3.42 6.21
N THR A 94 4.39 -4.47 5.53
CA THR A 94 5.19 -5.70 5.47
C THR A 94 6.16 -5.63 4.30
N VAL A 95 7.38 -6.10 4.51
CA VAL A 95 8.42 -6.16 3.48
C VAL A 95 9.13 -7.52 3.53
N LYS A 96 9.45 -8.08 2.36
CA LYS A 96 10.15 -9.36 2.27
C LYS A 96 11.61 -9.25 2.71
N ASN A 97 12.23 -8.11 2.47
CA ASN A 97 13.62 -7.83 2.85
C ASN A 97 13.66 -6.59 3.74
N LEU A 98 13.58 -6.81 5.04
CA LEU A 98 13.58 -5.74 6.03
C LEU A 98 14.91 -4.98 6.09
N ASP A 99 16.04 -5.68 5.89
CA ASP A 99 17.36 -5.04 5.92
C ASP A 99 17.51 -4.06 4.73
N ALA A 100 17.06 -4.44 3.54
CA ALA A 100 17.06 -3.53 2.38
C ALA A 100 16.13 -2.32 2.59
N ALA A 101 14.95 -2.51 3.18
CA ALA A 101 14.04 -1.41 3.52
C ALA A 101 14.67 -0.49 4.57
N PHE A 102 15.36 -1.03 5.56
CA PHE A 102 16.08 -0.29 6.57
C PHE A 102 17.20 0.58 5.97
N GLU A 103 18.01 0.02 5.08
CA GLU A 103 19.09 0.78 4.42
C GLU A 103 18.51 1.92 3.54
N ARG A 104 17.36 1.74 2.88
CA ARG A 104 16.68 2.84 2.18
C ARG A 104 16.21 3.94 3.13
N ALA A 105 15.58 3.57 4.24
CA ALA A 105 15.15 4.53 5.26
C ALA A 105 16.33 5.29 5.87
N LYS A 106 17.45 4.61 6.11
CA LYS A 106 18.70 5.20 6.59
C LYS A 106 19.29 6.18 5.57
N ALA A 107 19.34 5.80 4.30
CA ALA A 107 19.83 6.66 3.22
C ALA A 107 18.97 7.92 3.03
N LEU A 108 17.65 7.82 3.28
CA LEU A 108 16.71 8.94 3.26
C LEU A 108 16.75 9.78 4.56
N GLY A 109 17.51 9.34 5.57
CA GLY A 109 17.61 10.03 6.87
C GLY A 109 16.29 10.02 7.65
N CYS A 110 15.40 9.04 7.41
CA CYS A 110 14.05 9.03 7.97
C CYS A 110 13.82 7.99 9.08
N LEU A 111 14.88 7.35 9.59
CA LEU A 111 14.76 6.44 10.74
C LEU A 111 14.26 7.21 11.96
N SER A 112 13.21 6.70 12.61
CA SER A 112 12.73 7.23 13.88
C SER A 112 13.77 7.01 14.97
N ARG A 113 14.01 8.04 15.78
CA ARG A 113 14.88 7.98 16.97
C ARG A 113 14.12 7.78 18.26
N GLU A 114 12.79 7.77 18.17
CA GLU A 114 11.94 7.59 19.33
C GLU A 114 12.02 6.16 19.85
N GLU A 115 11.96 6.02 21.17
CA GLU A 115 11.80 4.74 21.83
C GLU A 115 10.36 4.25 21.60
N VAL A 116 10.23 3.03 21.13
CA VAL A 116 8.92 2.40 20.86
C VAL A 116 8.91 1.01 21.47
N HIS A 117 7.94 0.74 22.33
CA HIS A 117 7.80 -0.55 23.03
C HIS A 117 9.07 -0.96 23.80
N ASP A 118 9.58 -0.06 24.61
CA ASP A 118 10.78 -0.26 25.47
C ASP A 118 12.06 -0.61 24.67
N ALA A 119 12.08 -0.29 23.37
CA ALA A 119 13.23 -0.50 22.51
C ALA A 119 13.70 0.82 21.89
N PRO A 120 15.02 1.07 21.84
CA PRO A 120 15.56 2.30 21.28
C PRO A 120 15.22 2.41 19.78
N GLY A 121 15.02 3.65 19.32
CA GLY A 121 14.84 3.94 17.91
C GLY A 121 16.13 3.81 17.10
N GLY A 122 15.99 3.90 15.78
CA GLY A 122 17.12 3.96 14.84
C GLY A 122 17.69 2.60 14.42
N GLY A 123 17.07 1.49 14.85
CA GLY A 123 17.52 0.13 14.50
C GLY A 123 16.38 -0.84 14.22
N ILE A 124 16.75 -1.98 13.64
CA ILE A 124 15.85 -3.14 13.53
C ILE A 124 15.82 -3.85 14.88
N VAL A 125 14.62 -4.14 15.38
CA VAL A 125 14.41 -4.78 16.70
C VAL A 125 13.43 -5.95 16.55
N VAL A 126 13.70 -7.04 17.28
CA VAL A 126 12.70 -8.10 17.48
C VAL A 126 11.81 -7.69 18.66
N ARG A 127 10.53 -7.57 18.42
CA ARG A 127 9.54 -7.18 19.41
C ARG A 127 9.18 -8.35 20.34
N PRO A 128 8.66 -8.07 21.55
CA PRO A 128 8.27 -9.13 22.49
C PRO A 128 7.28 -10.14 21.94
N TRP A 129 6.46 -9.74 20.96
CA TRP A 129 5.49 -10.60 20.26
C TRP A 129 6.07 -11.28 19.00
N GLY A 130 7.38 -11.15 18.73
CA GLY A 130 8.10 -11.87 17.69
C GLY A 130 8.30 -11.12 16.37
N GLU A 131 7.65 -9.98 16.15
CA GLU A 131 7.88 -9.17 14.95
C GLU A 131 9.29 -8.61 14.89
N ARG A 132 9.96 -8.77 13.75
CA ARG A 132 11.19 -8.07 13.43
C ARG A 132 10.85 -6.80 12.65
N SER A 133 11.15 -5.62 13.22
CA SER A 133 10.65 -4.36 12.69
C SER A 133 11.56 -3.17 12.97
N PHE A 134 11.36 -2.08 12.21
CA PHE A 134 11.92 -0.77 12.53
C PHE A 134 10.88 0.33 12.29
N TYR A 135 11.11 1.50 12.90
CA TYR A 135 10.27 2.67 12.74
C TYR A 135 10.99 3.77 11.97
N ALA A 136 10.21 4.51 11.18
CA ALA A 136 10.65 5.67 10.41
C ALA A 136 9.59 6.77 10.50
N GLU A 137 9.93 7.96 10.05
CA GLU A 137 9.02 9.08 9.91
C GLU A 137 9.20 9.72 8.53
N ASP A 138 8.11 10.15 7.91
CA ASP A 138 8.22 11.00 6.74
C ASP A 138 8.62 12.45 7.14
N PRO A 139 8.94 13.33 6.17
CA PRO A 139 9.30 14.72 6.46
C PRO A 139 8.20 15.53 7.18
N TRP A 140 6.95 15.06 7.17
CA TRP A 140 5.80 15.70 7.82
C TRP A 140 5.38 15.02 9.10
N LYS A 141 6.23 14.13 9.62
CA LYS A 141 6.03 13.43 10.90
C LYS A 141 4.94 12.36 10.87
N ASN A 142 4.57 11.85 9.70
CA ASN A 142 3.77 10.66 9.64
C ASN A 142 4.63 9.46 10.08
N PRO A 143 4.28 8.76 11.17
CA PRO A 143 5.05 7.62 11.63
C PRO A 143 4.79 6.39 10.76
N LEU A 144 5.85 5.65 10.46
CA LEU A 144 5.86 4.47 9.61
C LEU A 144 6.51 3.31 10.36
N CYS A 145 5.99 2.11 10.20
CA CYS A 145 6.59 0.88 10.73
C CYS A 145 6.76 -0.14 9.61
N PHE A 146 7.95 -0.69 9.49
CA PHE A 146 8.25 -1.76 8.55
C PHE A 146 8.48 -3.05 9.31
N VAL A 147 7.74 -4.09 8.94
CA VAL A 147 7.77 -5.42 9.56
C VAL A 147 8.22 -6.45 8.54
N GLU A 148 9.10 -7.36 8.94
CA GLU A 148 9.53 -8.46 8.07
C GLU A 148 8.39 -9.41 7.80
N ASP A 149 8.16 -9.68 6.51
CA ASP A 149 7.18 -10.68 6.08
C ASP A 149 7.52 -12.05 6.69
N GLY A 150 6.51 -12.75 7.20
CA GLY A 150 6.70 -14.01 7.94
C GLY A 150 6.90 -13.87 9.45
N THR A 151 7.13 -12.64 9.96
CA THR A 151 7.18 -12.38 11.41
C THR A 151 5.95 -11.61 11.92
N VAL A 152 5.03 -11.27 11.03
CA VAL A 152 3.84 -10.46 11.32
C VAL A 152 2.97 -11.13 12.37
N TYR A 153 2.66 -10.40 13.43
CA TYR A 153 1.73 -10.85 14.47
C TYR A 153 0.30 -10.48 14.08
N MET A 154 -0.57 -11.45 14.03
CA MET A 154 -1.97 -11.29 13.59
C MET A 154 -2.99 -11.41 14.75
N GLY A 155 -2.52 -11.44 16.00
CA GLY A 155 -3.35 -11.58 17.20
C GLY A 155 -3.36 -12.97 17.77
#